data_1ab102f735435e9a37c411ec0f7cd9a4
#
_entry.id   1ab102f735435e9a37c411ec0f7cd9a4
#
_cell.length_a   1.000
_cell.length_b   1.000
_cell.length_c   1.000
_cell.angle_alpha   90.00
_cell.angle_beta   90.00
_cell.angle_gamma   90.00
#
_symmetry.space_group_name_H-M   'P 1'
#
loop_
_entity.id
_entity.type
_entity.pdbx_description
1 polymer ?
#
loop_
_entity_poly.entity_id
_entity_poly.type
_entity_poly.pdbx_seq_one_letter_code
_entity_poly.pdbx_strand_id
1 'polypeptide(L)'
;MTLSKEVVLEALRCCRDVYPHTEDFLVSRKVAGHTILAVEGTNETTDWITNLKFLIKRDDCHRGFKNNANRTLAQLVVAYEGLNPERKLVIAGHSLGGATATLIADLLWESGNKNIALVTAGSPRPGGRRLRRRIKDLCHLRFVHGDDIVPGTPPWLAGYVHTHPVVKLKDENDTRFDGVADHNIGSYYDAAVKYYESKKVAL
;
A
#
# COMPACT_ATOMS: atom_id res chain seq x y z
N MET A 1 -9.72 -12.06 7.16
CA MET A 1 -9.73 -12.38 5.71
C MET A 1 -8.36 -12.92 5.34
N THR A 2 -8.26 -13.96 4.50
CA THR A 2 -6.99 -14.47 3.96
C THR A 2 -7.00 -14.22 2.44
N LEU A 3 -5.89 -13.71 1.90
CA LEU A 3 -5.77 -13.43 0.48
C LEU A 3 -5.04 -14.58 -0.23
N SER A 4 -5.59 -15.02 -1.38
CA SER A 4 -4.90 -15.98 -2.25
C SER A 4 -3.75 -15.30 -3.01
N LYS A 5 -2.80 -16.11 -3.51
CA LYS A 5 -1.71 -15.64 -4.40
C LYS A 5 -2.26 -14.80 -5.56
N GLU A 6 -3.32 -15.30 -6.21
CA GLU A 6 -3.96 -14.65 -7.37
C GLU A 6 -4.42 -13.23 -7.03
N VAL A 7 -5.13 -13.05 -5.92
CA VAL A 7 -5.63 -11.74 -5.47
C VAL A 7 -4.47 -10.79 -5.14
N VAL A 8 -3.41 -11.29 -4.49
CA VAL A 8 -2.25 -10.46 -4.13
C VAL A 8 -1.49 -10.00 -5.36
N LEU A 9 -1.22 -10.90 -6.30
CA LEU A 9 -0.51 -10.54 -7.53
C LEU A 9 -1.33 -9.59 -8.40
N GLU A 10 -2.65 -9.77 -8.45
CA GLU A 10 -3.51 -8.81 -9.16
C GLU A 10 -3.54 -7.45 -8.47
N ALA A 11 -3.52 -7.39 -7.13
CA ALA A 11 -3.42 -6.13 -6.39
C ALA A 11 -2.13 -5.37 -6.72
N LEU A 12 -0.99 -6.06 -6.79
CA LEU A 12 0.28 -5.46 -7.20
C LEU A 12 0.29 -5.03 -8.67
N ARG A 13 -0.37 -5.81 -9.56
CA ARG A 13 -0.56 -5.43 -10.96
C ARG A 13 -1.39 -4.17 -11.09
N CYS A 14 -2.49 -4.04 -10.34
CA CYS A 14 -3.29 -2.82 -10.31
C CYS A 14 -2.49 -1.61 -9.84
N CYS A 15 -1.58 -1.79 -8.85
CA CYS A 15 -0.67 -0.72 -8.43
C CYS A 15 0.28 -0.25 -9.53
N ARG A 16 0.68 -1.14 -10.46
CA ARG A 16 1.48 -0.77 -11.63
C ARG A 16 0.64 -0.05 -12.68
N ASP A 17 -0.56 -0.56 -12.91
CA ASP A 17 -1.43 -0.10 -13.99
C ASP A 17 -2.10 1.25 -13.68
N VAL A 18 -2.09 1.72 -12.42
CA VAL A 18 -2.64 3.03 -12.04
C VAL A 18 -1.77 4.21 -12.48
N TYR A 19 -0.45 4.02 -12.65
CA TYR A 19 0.49 5.10 -12.97
C TYR A 19 0.33 5.74 -14.37
N PRO A 20 -0.08 5.02 -15.45
CA PRO A 20 -0.28 5.64 -16.76
C PRO A 20 -1.54 6.51 -16.88
N HIS A 21 -2.46 6.43 -15.93
CA HIS A 21 -3.74 7.13 -15.95
C HIS A 21 -3.61 8.49 -15.25
N THR A 22 -3.49 9.56 -16.02
CA THR A 22 -3.31 10.93 -15.51
C THR A 22 -4.55 11.55 -14.85
N GLU A 23 -5.73 10.94 -15.02
CA GLU A 23 -7.01 11.47 -14.53
C GLU A 23 -7.65 10.60 -13.43
N ASP A 24 -7.32 9.32 -13.36
CA ASP A 24 -7.90 8.37 -12.42
C ASP A 24 -6.92 8.02 -11.31
N PHE A 25 -7.14 8.55 -10.13
CA PHE A 25 -6.38 8.19 -8.90
C PHE A 25 -6.61 6.75 -8.45
N LEU A 26 -7.34 5.95 -9.24
CA LEU A 26 -7.83 4.65 -8.83
C LEU A 26 -8.02 3.69 -10.01
N VAL A 27 -7.48 2.48 -9.88
CA VAL A 27 -7.80 1.34 -10.76
C VAL A 27 -8.62 0.33 -9.98
N SER A 28 -9.72 -0.16 -10.59
CA SER A 28 -10.57 -1.18 -10.00
C SER A 28 -10.61 -2.45 -10.84
N ARG A 29 -10.46 -3.61 -10.19
CA ARG A 29 -10.62 -4.93 -10.82
C ARG A 29 -11.34 -5.90 -9.90
N LYS A 30 -11.99 -6.90 -10.51
CA LYS A 30 -12.61 -8.01 -9.78
C LYS A 30 -11.84 -9.30 -10.06
N VAL A 31 -11.42 -9.99 -8.99
CA VAL A 31 -10.71 -11.26 -9.08
C VAL A 31 -11.05 -12.15 -7.87
N ALA A 32 -11.32 -13.44 -8.12
CA ALA A 32 -11.61 -14.43 -7.09
C ALA A 32 -12.60 -13.96 -6.00
N GLY A 33 -13.67 -13.28 -6.42
CA GLY A 33 -14.71 -12.76 -5.53
C GLY A 33 -14.31 -11.51 -4.72
N HIS A 34 -13.16 -10.91 -5.00
CA HIS A 34 -12.71 -9.66 -4.39
C HIS A 34 -12.82 -8.51 -5.39
N THR A 35 -13.14 -7.32 -4.89
CA THR A 35 -12.93 -6.07 -5.61
C THR A 35 -11.59 -5.49 -5.16
N ILE A 36 -10.69 -5.26 -6.11
CA ILE A 36 -9.37 -4.65 -5.85
C ILE A 36 -9.45 -3.19 -6.25
N LEU A 37 -9.00 -2.31 -5.37
CA LEU A 37 -8.92 -0.87 -5.58
C LEU A 37 -7.47 -0.44 -5.36
N ALA A 38 -6.77 -0.09 -6.43
CA ALA A 38 -5.41 0.41 -6.37
C ALA A 38 -5.41 1.94 -6.36
N VAL A 39 -4.71 2.51 -5.39
CA VAL A 39 -4.56 3.95 -5.20
C VAL A 39 -3.24 4.39 -5.81
N GLU A 40 -3.29 5.44 -6.63
CA GLU A 40 -2.11 6.01 -7.25
C GLU A 40 -1.11 6.56 -6.22
N GLY A 41 0.17 6.33 -6.49
CA GLY A 41 1.28 7.06 -5.86
C GLY A 41 1.57 8.36 -6.61
N THR A 42 2.70 9.01 -6.29
CA THR A 42 3.20 10.15 -7.08
C THR A 42 4.20 9.68 -8.11
N ASN A 43 4.08 10.20 -9.36
CA ASN A 43 5.05 9.92 -10.43
C ASN A 43 6.43 10.56 -10.15
N GLU A 44 6.49 11.61 -9.31
CA GLU A 44 7.71 12.34 -8.91
C GLU A 44 8.27 11.79 -7.59
N THR A 45 8.76 10.54 -7.60
CA THR A 45 9.21 9.84 -6.38
C THR A 45 10.38 10.53 -5.69
N THR A 46 11.29 11.17 -6.42
CA THR A 46 12.52 11.74 -5.87
C THR A 46 12.26 13.00 -5.05
N ASP A 47 11.37 13.88 -5.53
CA ASP A 47 11.11 15.17 -4.89
C ASP A 47 10.29 15.02 -3.62
N TRP A 48 9.31 14.12 -3.60
CA TRP A 48 8.53 13.93 -2.40
C TRP A 48 9.24 13.09 -1.33
N ILE A 49 10.16 12.16 -1.68
CA ILE A 49 11.04 11.48 -0.70
C ILE A 49 11.87 12.52 0.06
N THR A 50 12.37 13.53 -0.64
CA THR A 50 13.08 14.66 -0.03
C THR A 50 12.17 15.46 0.89
N ASN A 51 10.95 15.74 0.47
CA ASN A 51 9.95 16.46 1.25
C ASN A 51 9.43 15.67 2.46
N LEU A 52 9.35 14.33 2.40
CA LEU A 52 8.95 13.48 3.53
C LEU A 52 9.91 13.55 4.72
N LYS A 53 11.18 13.89 4.51
CA LYS A 53 12.15 14.05 5.60
C LYS A 53 11.81 15.22 6.53
N PHE A 54 11.02 16.19 6.06
CA PHE A 54 10.69 17.43 6.76
C PHE A 54 9.25 17.49 7.28
N LEU A 55 8.44 16.46 7.09
CA LEU A 55 7.01 16.52 7.35
C LEU A 55 6.68 16.19 8.81
N ILE A 56 6.18 17.22 9.50
CA ILE A 56 5.79 17.20 10.91
C ILE A 56 4.44 16.50 11.09
N LYS A 57 4.36 15.65 12.10
CA LYS A 57 3.18 14.93 12.54
C LYS A 57 2.13 15.88 13.13
N ARG A 58 0.89 15.79 12.63
CA ARG A 58 -0.31 16.24 13.35
C ARG A 58 -1.32 15.09 13.36
N ASP A 59 -1.97 14.86 14.50
CA ASP A 59 -3.08 13.89 14.66
C ASP A 59 -2.76 12.42 14.37
N ASP A 60 -1.57 11.95 14.76
CA ASP A 60 -1.13 10.54 14.63
C ASP A 60 -0.97 10.02 13.17
N CYS A 61 -1.28 10.83 12.16
CA CYS A 61 -1.09 10.56 10.74
C CYS A 61 -0.35 11.70 10.06
N HIS A 62 0.30 11.38 8.93
CA HIS A 62 0.88 12.40 8.09
C HIS A 62 -0.22 13.22 7.40
N ARG A 63 -0.24 14.55 7.57
CA ARG A 63 -1.32 15.41 7.07
C ARG A 63 -1.56 15.29 5.57
N GLY A 64 -0.48 15.22 4.77
CA GLY A 64 -0.58 15.06 3.32
C GLY A 64 -1.26 13.74 2.93
N PHE A 65 -0.88 12.63 3.58
CA PHE A 65 -1.51 11.32 3.33
C PHE A 65 -2.98 11.33 3.71
N LYS A 66 -3.34 11.98 4.84
CA LYS A 66 -4.72 12.09 5.28
C LYS A 66 -5.58 12.89 4.30
N ASN A 67 -5.08 14.00 3.75
CA ASN A 67 -5.79 14.78 2.76
C ASN A 67 -6.02 13.98 1.46
N ASN A 68 -5.00 13.26 0.99
CA ASN A 68 -5.14 12.38 -0.16
C ASN A 68 -6.13 11.25 0.12
N ALA A 69 -6.06 10.60 1.28
CA ALA A 69 -6.98 9.53 1.66
C ALA A 69 -8.45 10.01 1.67
N ASN A 70 -8.73 11.17 2.24
CA ASN A 70 -10.08 11.72 2.26
C ASN A 70 -10.62 12.04 0.86
N ARG A 71 -9.77 12.61 -0.02
CA ARG A 71 -10.14 12.91 -1.41
C ARG A 71 -10.42 11.64 -2.20
N THR A 72 -9.52 10.66 -2.12
CA THR A 72 -9.67 9.37 -2.80
C THR A 72 -10.86 8.60 -2.26
N LEU A 73 -11.11 8.62 -0.95
CA LEU A 73 -12.28 7.97 -0.35
C LEU A 73 -13.59 8.58 -0.85
N ALA A 74 -13.66 9.91 -0.98
CA ALA A 74 -14.84 10.58 -1.55
C ALA A 74 -15.11 10.12 -3.00
N GLN A 75 -14.06 9.99 -3.82
CA GLN A 75 -14.17 9.46 -5.18
C GLN A 75 -14.62 7.98 -5.18
N LEU A 76 -14.09 7.16 -4.26
CA LEU A 76 -14.50 5.77 -4.08
C LEU A 76 -15.97 5.63 -3.76
N VAL A 77 -16.48 6.44 -2.82
CA VAL A 77 -17.90 6.42 -2.43
C VAL A 77 -18.80 6.76 -3.61
N VAL A 78 -18.42 7.75 -4.42
CA VAL A 78 -19.17 8.13 -5.62
C VAL A 78 -19.14 7.04 -6.70
N ALA A 79 -17.93 6.52 -7.00
CA ALA A 79 -17.72 5.55 -8.09
C ALA A 79 -18.34 4.16 -7.79
N TYR A 80 -18.47 3.79 -6.52
CA TYR A 80 -18.88 2.43 -6.10
C TYR A 80 -20.19 2.42 -5.28
N GLU A 81 -21.05 3.44 -5.45
CA GLU A 81 -22.41 3.53 -4.86
C GLU A 81 -22.44 3.21 -3.35
N GLY A 82 -21.52 3.82 -2.62
CA GLY A 82 -21.29 3.44 -1.24
C GLY A 82 -20.60 2.07 -1.16
N LEU A 83 -19.52 1.99 -0.42
CA LEU A 83 -18.75 0.74 -0.28
C LEU A 83 -19.62 -0.30 0.46
N ASN A 84 -20.29 -1.17 -0.30
CA ASN A 84 -21.11 -2.24 0.27
C ASN A 84 -20.25 -3.10 1.22
N PRO A 85 -20.55 -3.14 2.53
CA PRO A 85 -19.75 -3.85 3.52
C PRO A 85 -19.74 -5.38 3.32
N GLU A 86 -20.68 -5.94 2.56
CA GLU A 86 -20.74 -7.36 2.23
C GLU A 86 -19.71 -7.77 1.17
N ARG A 87 -19.18 -6.82 0.40
CA ARG A 87 -18.17 -7.09 -0.63
C ARG A 87 -16.80 -7.24 0.01
N LYS A 88 -16.06 -8.26 -0.43
CA LYS A 88 -14.64 -8.42 -0.10
C LYS A 88 -13.82 -7.39 -0.87
N LEU A 89 -13.28 -6.42 -0.16
CA LEU A 89 -12.53 -5.32 -0.73
C LEU A 89 -11.03 -5.49 -0.43
N VAL A 90 -10.19 -5.34 -1.44
CA VAL A 90 -8.73 -5.23 -1.29
C VAL A 90 -8.32 -3.83 -1.71
N ILE A 91 -7.80 -3.06 -0.78
CA ILE A 91 -7.21 -1.76 -1.07
C ILE A 91 -5.72 -1.98 -1.29
N ALA A 92 -5.20 -1.47 -2.39
CA ALA A 92 -3.80 -1.64 -2.75
C ALA A 92 -3.13 -0.29 -3.03
N GLY A 93 -1.81 -0.22 -2.85
CA GLY A 93 -1.06 0.98 -3.19
C GLY A 93 0.45 0.76 -3.13
N HIS A 94 1.14 1.46 -4.04
CA HIS A 94 2.59 1.51 -4.10
C HIS A 94 3.07 2.90 -3.67
N SER A 95 4.22 2.98 -3.03
CA SER A 95 4.83 4.26 -2.66
C SER A 95 3.87 5.11 -1.78
N LEU A 96 3.68 6.38 -2.13
CA LEU A 96 2.70 7.28 -1.51
C LEU A 96 1.28 6.68 -1.53
N GLY A 97 0.89 6.02 -2.64
CA GLY A 97 -0.39 5.32 -2.75
C GLY A 97 -0.57 4.25 -1.67
N GLY A 98 0.52 3.60 -1.24
CA GLY A 98 0.50 2.63 -0.15
C GLY A 98 0.18 3.25 1.22
N ALA A 99 0.73 4.44 1.51
CA ALA A 99 0.39 5.19 2.72
C ALA A 99 -1.07 5.68 2.68
N THR A 100 -1.50 6.22 1.53
CA THR A 100 -2.88 6.67 1.29
C THR A 100 -3.86 5.51 1.43
N ALA A 101 -3.59 4.36 0.79
CA ALA A 101 -4.37 3.13 0.90
C ALA A 101 -4.51 2.65 2.37
N THR A 102 -3.43 2.76 3.15
CA THR A 102 -3.45 2.41 4.58
C THR A 102 -4.41 3.31 5.37
N LEU A 103 -4.45 4.60 5.08
CA LEU A 103 -5.38 5.52 5.76
C LEU A 103 -6.83 5.36 5.29
N ILE A 104 -7.06 5.03 4.01
CA ILE A 104 -8.39 4.66 3.51
C ILE A 104 -8.88 3.39 4.22
N ALA A 105 -8.02 2.38 4.34
CA ALA A 105 -8.35 1.16 5.06
C ALA A 105 -8.67 1.42 6.54
N ASP A 106 -7.94 2.34 7.21
CA ASP A 106 -8.25 2.77 8.58
C ASP A 106 -9.63 3.40 8.69
N LEU A 107 -9.98 4.33 7.80
CA LEU A 107 -11.29 4.99 7.79
C LEU A 107 -12.44 3.99 7.58
N LEU A 108 -12.29 3.06 6.64
CA LEU A 108 -13.29 2.02 6.37
C LEU A 108 -13.39 1.01 7.51
N TRP A 109 -12.28 0.65 8.14
CA TRP A 109 -12.26 -0.24 9.29
C TRP A 109 -12.95 0.37 10.50
N GLU A 110 -12.73 1.66 10.75
CA GLU A 110 -13.38 2.43 11.82
C GLU A 110 -14.90 2.62 11.55
N SER A 111 -15.32 2.75 10.27
CA SER A 111 -16.74 2.81 9.89
C SER A 111 -17.47 1.47 10.00
N GLY A 112 -16.78 0.40 10.42
CA GLY A 112 -17.38 -0.92 10.64
C GLY A 112 -17.25 -1.90 9.48
N ASN A 113 -16.68 -1.50 8.33
CA ASN A 113 -16.42 -2.45 7.24
C ASN A 113 -15.26 -3.38 7.60
N LYS A 114 -15.55 -4.64 7.90
CA LYS A 114 -14.58 -5.67 8.29
C LYS A 114 -14.22 -6.62 7.14
N ASN A 115 -14.88 -6.51 5.99
CA ASN A 115 -14.59 -7.30 4.79
C ASN A 115 -13.54 -6.63 3.89
N ILE A 116 -12.52 -6.02 4.50
CA ILE A 116 -11.43 -5.36 3.80
C ILE A 116 -10.08 -5.99 4.10
N ALA A 117 -9.18 -5.93 3.12
CA ALA A 117 -7.77 -6.26 3.27
C ALA A 117 -6.91 -5.17 2.60
N LEU A 118 -5.64 -5.13 2.94
CA LEU A 118 -4.69 -4.15 2.44
C LEU A 118 -3.47 -4.84 1.85
N VAL A 119 -3.04 -4.40 0.67
CA VAL A 119 -1.79 -4.83 0.01
C VAL A 119 -0.96 -3.59 -0.30
N THR A 120 0.23 -3.49 0.25
CA THR A 120 1.12 -2.35 -0.03
C THR A 120 2.50 -2.79 -0.47
N ALA A 121 3.08 -2.07 -1.42
CA ALA A 121 4.42 -2.24 -1.94
C ALA A 121 5.21 -0.94 -1.75
N GLY A 122 6.39 -0.97 -1.16
CA GLY A 122 7.26 0.20 -0.98
C GLY A 122 6.62 1.36 -0.19
N SER A 123 5.61 1.09 0.62
CA SER A 123 4.88 2.13 1.33
C SER A 123 5.72 2.77 2.44
N PRO A 124 5.76 4.11 2.54
CA PRO A 124 6.32 4.80 3.70
C PRO A 124 5.46 4.57 4.94
N ARG A 125 5.95 4.99 6.11
CA ARG A 125 5.19 4.88 7.37
C ARG A 125 4.02 5.87 7.38
N PRO A 126 2.76 5.38 7.43
CA PRO A 126 1.58 6.25 7.23
C PRO A 126 1.23 7.08 8.46
N GLY A 127 1.62 6.64 9.65
CA GLY A 127 1.25 7.30 10.90
C GLY A 127 1.92 6.70 12.13
N GLY A 128 1.35 6.98 13.30
CA GLY A 128 1.92 6.59 14.57
C GLY A 128 1.30 5.33 15.19
N ARG A 129 1.56 5.14 16.49
CA ARG A 129 1.13 3.93 17.24
C ARG A 129 -0.38 3.81 17.40
N ARG A 130 -1.14 4.92 17.34
CA ARG A 130 -2.61 4.88 17.44
C ARG A 130 -3.20 4.27 16.17
N LEU A 131 -2.76 4.72 14.98
CA LEU A 131 -3.13 4.12 13.70
C LEU A 131 -2.86 2.60 13.71
N ARG A 132 -1.64 2.20 14.09
CA ARG A 132 -1.27 0.78 14.18
C ARG A 132 -2.22 -0.01 15.08
N ARG A 133 -2.64 0.55 16.23
CA ARG A 133 -3.57 -0.13 17.15
C ARG A 133 -4.98 -0.27 16.59
N ARG A 134 -5.48 0.73 15.85
CA ARG A 134 -6.83 0.68 15.26
C ARG A 134 -6.97 -0.45 14.25
N ILE A 135 -5.99 -0.61 13.37
CA ILE A 135 -6.05 -1.58 12.27
C ILE A 135 -5.17 -2.82 12.50
N LYS A 136 -4.81 -3.13 13.76
CA LYS A 136 -3.96 -4.28 14.08
C LYS A 136 -4.50 -5.62 13.62
N ASP A 137 -5.83 -5.76 13.56
CA ASP A 137 -6.55 -6.97 13.18
C ASP A 137 -6.95 -6.98 11.68
N LEU A 138 -6.63 -5.92 10.95
CA LEU A 138 -6.81 -5.86 9.49
C LEU A 138 -5.84 -6.81 8.81
N CYS A 139 -6.31 -7.59 7.82
CA CYS A 139 -5.42 -8.35 6.94
C CYS A 139 -4.60 -7.37 6.09
N HIS A 140 -3.30 -7.26 6.35
CA HIS A 140 -2.39 -6.39 5.62
C HIS A 140 -1.12 -7.14 5.20
N LEU A 141 -0.89 -7.26 3.91
CA LEU A 141 0.36 -7.73 3.32
C LEU A 141 1.19 -6.53 2.89
N ARG A 142 2.29 -6.29 3.61
CA ARG A 142 3.20 -5.17 3.40
C ARG A 142 4.51 -5.66 2.79
N PHE A 143 4.69 -5.43 1.51
CA PHE A 143 5.87 -5.83 0.76
C PHE A 143 6.97 -4.77 0.80
N VAL A 144 8.21 -5.22 0.94
CA VAL A 144 9.43 -4.42 0.77
C VAL A 144 10.41 -5.21 -0.09
N HIS A 145 10.85 -4.62 -1.20
CA HIS A 145 11.78 -5.20 -2.15
C HIS A 145 13.20 -4.70 -1.89
N GLY A 146 14.19 -5.57 -2.04
CA GLY A 146 15.60 -5.24 -1.97
C GLY A 146 15.95 -4.29 -0.81
N ASP A 147 16.67 -3.25 -1.11
CA ASP A 147 17.08 -2.19 -0.18
C ASP A 147 16.28 -0.89 -0.35
N ASP A 148 15.04 -0.99 -0.87
CA ASP A 148 14.13 0.17 -1.00
C ASP A 148 14.13 1.03 0.27
N ILE A 149 14.55 2.29 0.12
CA ILE A 149 14.68 3.25 1.23
C ILE A 149 13.35 3.90 1.63
N VAL A 150 12.35 3.91 0.75
CA VAL A 150 11.06 4.60 0.97
C VAL A 150 10.32 4.05 2.20
N PRO A 151 10.23 2.73 2.44
CA PRO A 151 9.65 2.20 3.67
C PRO A 151 10.36 2.65 4.95
N GLY A 152 11.60 3.12 4.84
CA GLY A 152 12.35 3.73 5.95
C GLY A 152 11.86 5.12 6.35
N THR A 153 10.98 5.75 5.56
CA THR A 153 10.50 7.12 5.73
C THR A 153 9.03 7.19 6.18
N PRO A 154 8.57 8.25 6.84
CA PRO A 154 9.37 9.14 7.69
C PRO A 154 10.11 8.37 8.80
N PRO A 155 11.16 8.95 9.44
CA PRO A 155 11.94 8.25 10.46
C PRO A 155 11.08 7.82 11.65
N TRP A 156 11.36 6.64 12.21
CA TRP A 156 10.67 6.15 13.41
C TRP A 156 10.89 7.06 14.64
N LEU A 157 12.02 7.76 14.72
CA LEU A 157 12.32 8.76 15.74
C LEU A 157 11.32 9.94 15.75
N ALA A 158 10.72 10.25 14.60
CA ALA A 158 9.61 11.20 14.48
C ALA A 158 8.25 10.61 14.93
N GLY A 159 8.23 9.40 15.49
CA GLY A 159 7.05 8.73 16.03
C GLY A 159 6.20 8.01 14.96
N TYR A 160 6.71 7.87 13.74
CA TYR A 160 6.06 7.11 12.68
C TYR A 160 6.36 5.61 12.78
N VAL A 161 5.37 4.78 12.56
CA VAL A 161 5.50 3.32 12.59
C VAL A 161 4.75 2.67 11.44
N HIS A 162 5.21 1.50 11.03
CA HIS A 162 4.41 0.62 10.17
C HIS A 162 3.32 -0.06 10.98
N THR A 163 2.19 -0.32 10.32
CA THR A 163 1.01 -0.94 10.95
C THR A 163 1.16 -2.44 11.12
N HIS A 164 1.85 -3.11 10.20
CA HIS A 164 1.99 -4.57 10.15
C HIS A 164 3.44 -5.01 9.86
N PRO A 165 3.76 -6.29 10.13
CA PRO A 165 5.05 -6.89 9.76
C PRO A 165 5.34 -6.78 8.26
N VAL A 166 6.61 -6.89 7.91
CA VAL A 166 7.07 -6.87 6.52
C VAL A 166 7.07 -8.26 5.90
N VAL A 167 6.66 -8.33 4.63
CA VAL A 167 7.00 -9.43 3.72
C VAL A 167 8.18 -8.94 2.87
N LYS A 168 9.39 -9.38 3.21
CA LYS A 168 10.60 -8.99 2.47
C LYS A 168 10.67 -9.80 1.19
N LEU A 169 10.76 -9.12 0.06
CA LEU A 169 11.04 -9.69 -1.24
C LEU A 169 12.54 -9.59 -1.51
N LYS A 170 13.14 -10.67 -2.01
CA LYS A 170 14.55 -10.69 -2.36
C LYS A 170 14.74 -9.99 -3.70
N ASP A 171 15.79 -9.20 -3.82
CA ASP A 171 16.38 -8.87 -5.09
C ASP A 171 17.46 -9.91 -5.40
N GLU A 172 17.35 -10.59 -6.54
CA GLU A 172 18.36 -11.58 -6.99
C GLU A 172 19.56 -10.90 -7.67
N ASN A 173 19.40 -9.64 -8.07
CA ASN A 173 20.41 -8.83 -8.73
C ASN A 173 21.03 -7.79 -7.78
N ASP A 174 20.88 -7.99 -6.46
CA ASP A 174 21.35 -7.06 -5.42
C ASP A 174 22.84 -6.72 -5.57
N THR A 175 23.10 -5.72 -6.40
CA THR A 175 24.42 -5.13 -6.63
C THR A 175 24.54 -3.81 -5.90
N ARG A 176 24.45 -3.81 -4.56
CA ARG A 176 24.82 -2.73 -3.64
C ARG A 176 24.14 -1.37 -3.82
N PHE A 177 23.30 -1.01 -2.85
CA PHE A 177 22.87 0.37 -2.51
C PHE A 177 22.18 1.17 -3.64
N ASP A 178 21.30 0.55 -4.40
CA ASP A 178 20.45 1.22 -5.37
C ASP A 178 18.99 1.41 -4.88
N GLY A 179 18.81 1.61 -3.59
CA GLY A 179 17.54 1.66 -2.89
C GLY A 179 16.44 2.58 -3.49
N VAL A 180 16.78 3.41 -4.48
CA VAL A 180 15.81 4.17 -5.29
C VAL A 180 15.34 3.32 -6.47
N ALA A 181 16.24 2.53 -7.10
CA ALA A 181 15.89 1.63 -8.19
C ALA A 181 15.00 0.48 -7.69
N ASP A 182 15.25 0.00 -6.47
CA ASP A 182 14.43 -1.01 -5.79
C ASP A 182 12.99 -0.56 -5.52
N HIS A 183 12.73 0.75 -5.58
CA HIS A 183 11.39 1.32 -5.41
C HIS A 183 10.50 1.18 -6.64
N ASN A 184 10.93 0.51 -7.70
CA ASN A 184 10.13 0.31 -8.90
C ASN A 184 9.01 -0.72 -8.69
N ILE A 185 7.77 -0.37 -9.02
CA ILE A 185 6.61 -1.27 -8.85
C ILE A 185 6.70 -2.54 -9.73
N GLY A 186 7.33 -2.46 -10.89
CA GLY A 186 7.60 -3.64 -11.74
C GLY A 186 8.48 -4.65 -11.02
N SER A 187 9.58 -4.19 -10.39
CA SER A 187 10.48 -5.03 -9.58
C SER A 187 9.75 -5.67 -8.40
N TYR A 188 8.87 -4.93 -7.70
CA TYR A 188 8.01 -5.47 -6.66
C TYR A 188 7.11 -6.60 -7.15
N TYR A 189 6.48 -6.41 -8.33
CA TYR A 189 5.60 -7.41 -8.92
C TYR A 189 6.37 -8.69 -9.26
N ASP A 190 7.50 -8.57 -9.97
CA ASP A 190 8.30 -9.71 -10.41
C ASP A 190 8.88 -10.48 -9.21
N ALA A 191 9.38 -9.78 -8.20
CA ALA A 191 9.87 -10.39 -6.97
C ALA A 191 8.74 -11.08 -6.17
N ALA A 192 7.52 -10.52 -6.17
CA ALA A 192 6.37 -11.17 -5.54
C ALA A 192 5.95 -12.45 -6.27
N VAL A 193 6.01 -12.48 -7.61
CA VAL A 193 5.76 -13.71 -8.40
C VAL A 193 6.72 -14.80 -7.97
N LYS A 194 8.04 -14.52 -7.96
CA LYS A 194 9.09 -15.47 -7.54
C LYS A 194 8.91 -15.93 -6.09
N TYR A 195 8.57 -15.00 -5.18
CA TYR A 195 8.30 -15.32 -3.77
C TYR A 195 7.19 -16.36 -3.61
N TYR A 196 6.10 -16.22 -4.37
CA TYR A 196 5.00 -17.18 -4.31
C TYR A 196 5.30 -18.49 -5.06
N GLU A 197 6.17 -18.48 -6.06
CA GLU A 197 6.62 -19.69 -6.75
C GLU A 197 7.53 -20.52 -5.87
N SER A 198 8.50 -19.90 -5.19
CA SER A 198 9.40 -20.59 -4.27
C SER A 198 8.68 -21.27 -3.10
N LYS A 199 7.55 -20.71 -2.62
CA LYS A 199 6.73 -21.30 -1.57
C LYS A 199 5.92 -22.53 -2.00
N LYS A 200 5.64 -22.71 -3.30
CA LYS A 200 4.97 -23.90 -3.83
C LYS A 200 5.87 -25.14 -3.85
N VAL A 201 7.18 -24.93 -3.90
CA VAL A 201 8.17 -26.04 -3.92
C VAL A 201 8.47 -26.55 -2.50
N ALA A 202 8.07 -25.82 -1.47
CA ALA A 202 8.30 -26.17 -0.05
C ALA A 202 7.10 -26.88 0.63
N LEU A 203 6.06 -27.25 -0.14
CA LEU A 203 4.91 -28.07 0.27
C LEU A 203 4.90 -29.39 -0.49
#